data_519b809f7eb07e9b15457c37ed87a7d6
#
_entry.id   519b809f7eb07e9b15457c37ed87a7d6
#
_cell.length_a   1.000
_cell.length_b   1.000
_cell.length_c   1.000
_cell.angle_alpha   90.00
_cell.angle_beta   90.00
_cell.angle_gamma   90.00
#
_symmetry.space_group_name_H-M   'P 1'
#
loop_
_entity.id
_entity.type
_entity.pdbx_description
1 polymer ?
#
loop_
_entity_poly.entity_id
_entity_poly.type
_entity_poly.pdbx_seq_one_letter_code
_entity_poly.pdbx_strand_id
1 'polypeptide(L)'
;MPSRSEDRSSVDFRDDVASAGVSTWVSAERDGFESSFPIDVFPQLKGVIELNTDPVSLSILNAARELVIENGLSKTRMTSIAKLAGVSRPTLYSRYSNVRDVTTTLLTHEVVNVLKLVDSLPRNVDEVASYLTKYTDAVRTSDLMRSIVRNDSDLLNSYVFERLGHSQRILQQYLALIIGHVQAVDEGGSVAMRSGDPRVIATVLMNIAQSFSFSYGVLHDSFGSVDTWREELNALVKG
;
A
#
# COMPACT_ATOMS: atom_id res chain seq x y z
N MET A 1 -18.53 -11.84 45.29
CA MET A 1 -17.88 -11.92 43.98
C MET A 1 -18.65 -11.04 43.00
N PRO A 2 -18.13 -9.90 42.57
CA PRO A 2 -18.74 -9.11 41.53
C PRO A 2 -18.13 -9.46 40.17
N SER A 3 -19.01 -9.72 39.21
CA SER A 3 -18.73 -10.01 37.80
C SER A 3 -18.07 -8.81 37.15
N ARG A 4 -16.88 -9.00 36.63
CA ARG A 4 -16.17 -8.03 35.79
C ARG A 4 -16.77 -8.09 34.39
N SER A 5 -17.61 -7.12 34.04
CA SER A 5 -17.98 -6.85 32.67
C SER A 5 -16.76 -6.25 31.95
N GLU A 6 -16.17 -7.00 31.03
CA GLU A 6 -15.18 -6.49 30.10
C GLU A 6 -15.90 -5.54 29.09
N ASP A 7 -15.73 -4.26 29.36
CA ASP A 7 -16.05 -3.20 28.40
C ASP A 7 -14.98 -3.24 27.31
N ARG A 8 -15.29 -3.91 26.19
CA ARG A 8 -14.51 -3.81 24.97
C ARG A 8 -14.90 -2.50 24.31
N SER A 9 -14.24 -1.40 24.71
CA SER A 9 -14.32 -0.14 24.00
C SER A 9 -13.87 -0.35 22.55
N SER A 10 -14.83 -0.33 21.65
CA SER A 10 -14.57 -0.26 20.21
C SER A 10 -13.81 1.04 19.95
N VAL A 11 -12.52 0.93 19.64
CA VAL A 11 -11.70 2.06 19.22
C VAL A 11 -12.32 2.66 17.96
N ASP A 12 -12.81 3.89 18.06
CA ASP A 12 -13.38 4.59 16.92
C ASP A 12 -12.23 5.15 16.06
N PHE A 13 -11.93 4.43 15.00
CA PHE A 13 -10.89 4.79 14.02
C PHE A 13 -11.20 6.08 13.21
N ARG A 14 -12.34 6.73 13.45
CA ARG A 14 -12.79 7.87 12.64
C ARG A 14 -12.08 9.17 12.99
N ASP A 15 -11.66 9.34 14.24
CA ASP A 15 -11.09 10.62 14.70
C ASP A 15 -9.66 10.88 14.21
N ASP A 16 -8.86 9.84 13.97
CA ASP A 16 -7.49 9.97 13.44
C ASP A 16 -7.43 10.31 11.95
N VAL A 17 -8.52 10.09 11.21
CA VAL A 17 -8.56 10.27 9.74
C VAL A 17 -8.78 11.72 9.34
N ALA A 18 -9.39 12.55 10.21
CA ALA A 18 -9.75 13.92 9.88
C ALA A 18 -8.54 14.88 9.78
N SER A 19 -7.40 14.54 10.40
CA SER A 19 -6.22 15.40 10.40
C SER A 19 -5.24 15.15 9.25
N ALA A 20 -5.36 14.03 8.54
CA ALA A 20 -4.34 13.57 7.58
C ALA A 20 -4.66 13.81 6.10
N GLY A 21 -5.78 14.45 5.75
CA GLY A 21 -6.11 14.82 4.35
C GLY A 21 -6.28 13.64 3.38
N VAL A 22 -6.53 12.42 3.86
CA VAL A 22 -6.50 11.19 3.06
C VAL A 22 -7.81 10.89 2.32
N SER A 23 -8.89 11.64 2.57
CA SER A 23 -10.15 11.52 1.82
C SER A 23 -10.07 11.99 0.36
N THR A 24 -8.95 12.58 -0.03
CA THR A 24 -8.72 13.14 -1.38
C THR A 24 -8.26 12.12 -2.42
N TRP A 25 -7.97 10.89 -2.02
CA TRP A 25 -7.37 9.87 -2.90
C TRP A 25 -8.31 9.36 -4.00
N VAL A 26 -9.62 9.35 -3.74
CA VAL A 26 -10.63 8.89 -4.71
C VAL A 26 -11.05 10.01 -5.67
N SER A 27 -10.84 11.28 -5.30
CA SER A 27 -11.23 12.42 -6.11
C SER A 27 -10.13 12.90 -7.08
N ALA A 28 -8.86 12.58 -6.84
CA ALA A 28 -7.74 12.97 -7.72
C ALA A 28 -7.77 12.31 -9.11
N GLU A 29 -8.51 11.20 -9.27
CA GLU A 29 -8.71 10.58 -10.60
C GLU A 29 -9.64 11.38 -11.53
N ARG A 30 -10.34 12.42 -11.04
CA ARG A 30 -11.29 13.20 -11.84
C ARG A 30 -10.70 14.42 -12.51
N ASP A 31 -9.57 14.91 -12.02
CA ASP A 31 -8.98 16.17 -12.50
C ASP A 31 -7.61 15.92 -13.13
N GLY A 32 -7.57 15.26 -14.30
CA GLY A 32 -6.47 15.33 -15.27
C GLY A 32 -5.03 15.54 -14.74
N PHE A 33 -4.67 14.99 -13.57
CA PHE A 33 -3.34 15.09 -13.00
C PHE A 33 -2.39 14.23 -13.83
N GLU A 34 -1.65 14.83 -14.74
CA GLU A 34 -0.48 14.19 -15.35
C GLU A 34 0.50 13.85 -14.23
N SER A 35 0.57 12.57 -13.90
CA SER A 35 1.46 12.02 -12.90
C SER A 35 2.90 12.35 -13.29
N SER A 36 3.55 13.23 -12.54
CA SER A 36 4.98 13.53 -12.64
C SER A 36 5.86 12.39 -12.04
N PHE A 37 5.34 11.16 -12.01
CA PHE A 37 6.10 10.01 -11.56
C PHE A 37 7.33 9.86 -12.46
N PRO A 38 8.56 9.77 -11.89
CA PRO A 38 9.80 9.72 -12.66
C PRO A 38 10.01 8.36 -13.33
N ILE A 39 8.99 7.89 -14.05
CA ILE A 39 9.02 6.63 -14.81
C ILE A 39 10.15 6.61 -15.83
N ASP A 40 10.47 7.79 -16.36
CA ASP A 40 11.54 7.97 -17.35
C ASP A 40 12.93 7.74 -16.73
N VAL A 41 13.05 7.89 -15.42
CA VAL A 41 14.29 7.62 -14.69
C VAL A 41 14.48 6.11 -14.45
N PHE A 42 13.38 5.35 -14.40
CA PHE A 42 13.40 3.91 -14.23
C PHE A 42 12.63 3.19 -15.35
N PRO A 43 13.14 3.21 -16.59
CA PRO A 43 12.45 2.61 -17.76
C PRO A 43 12.09 1.13 -17.55
N GLN A 44 12.85 0.40 -16.74
CA GLN A 44 12.59 -1.00 -16.39
C GLN A 44 11.31 -1.20 -15.56
N LEU A 45 10.77 -0.15 -14.94
CA LEU A 45 9.50 -0.18 -14.22
C LEU A 45 8.32 0.23 -15.09
N LYS A 46 8.56 0.77 -16.28
CA LYS A 46 7.51 1.28 -17.16
C LYS A 46 6.41 0.25 -17.42
N GLY A 47 6.77 -0.96 -17.84
CA GLY A 47 5.81 -2.03 -18.08
C GLY A 47 5.11 -2.58 -16.84
N VAL A 48 5.65 -2.29 -15.65
CA VAL A 48 5.09 -2.69 -14.36
C VAL A 48 4.10 -1.64 -13.85
N ILE A 49 4.38 -0.37 -14.12
CA ILE A 49 3.60 0.78 -13.67
C ILE A 49 2.48 1.12 -14.67
N GLU A 50 2.67 0.80 -15.93
CA GLU A 50 1.61 0.81 -16.97
C GLU A 50 0.67 -0.38 -16.73
N LEU A 51 -0.01 -0.39 -15.58
CA LEU A 51 -1.10 -1.32 -15.33
C LEU A 51 -2.21 -1.08 -16.33
N ASN A 52 -2.91 -2.15 -16.65
CA ASN A 52 -4.04 -2.15 -17.59
C ASN A 52 -5.06 -1.09 -17.13
N THR A 53 -4.92 0.12 -17.67
CA THR A 53 -5.71 1.30 -17.29
C THR A 53 -6.89 1.52 -18.24
N ASP A 54 -7.24 0.50 -19.05
CA ASP A 54 -8.44 0.61 -19.89
C ASP A 54 -9.70 0.78 -19.01
N PRO A 55 -10.68 1.57 -19.46
CA PRO A 55 -11.86 1.92 -18.66
C PRO A 55 -12.64 0.71 -18.12
N VAL A 56 -12.64 -0.41 -18.85
CA VAL A 56 -13.34 -1.63 -18.44
C VAL A 56 -12.60 -2.31 -17.28
N SER A 57 -11.28 -2.42 -17.36
CA SER A 57 -10.46 -2.96 -16.26
C SER A 57 -10.57 -2.10 -15.00
N LEU A 58 -10.50 -0.77 -15.13
CA LEU A 58 -10.68 0.15 -14.00
C LEU A 58 -12.07 -0.01 -13.36
N SER A 59 -13.13 -0.09 -14.15
CA SER A 59 -14.49 -0.33 -13.66
C SER A 59 -14.59 -1.64 -12.87
N ILE A 60 -13.95 -2.71 -13.35
CA ILE A 60 -13.91 -4.01 -12.66
C ILE A 60 -13.12 -3.91 -11.33
N LEU A 61 -11.96 -3.26 -11.34
CA LEU A 61 -11.13 -3.11 -10.14
C LEU A 61 -11.82 -2.25 -9.09
N ASN A 62 -12.47 -1.15 -9.49
CA ASN A 62 -13.24 -0.29 -8.58
C ASN A 62 -14.43 -1.04 -7.96
N ALA A 63 -15.17 -1.81 -8.76
CA ALA A 63 -16.25 -2.66 -8.26
C ALA A 63 -15.73 -3.74 -7.28
N ALA A 64 -14.61 -4.36 -7.58
CA ALA A 64 -14.00 -5.34 -6.69
C ALA A 64 -13.54 -4.69 -5.38
N ARG A 65 -12.92 -3.50 -5.44
CA ARG A 65 -12.50 -2.72 -4.29
C ARG A 65 -13.68 -2.43 -3.35
N GLU A 66 -14.77 -1.90 -3.88
CA GLU A 66 -15.98 -1.59 -3.13
C GLU A 66 -16.54 -2.83 -2.43
N LEU A 67 -16.70 -3.94 -3.15
CA LEU A 67 -17.20 -5.19 -2.59
C LEU A 67 -16.29 -5.79 -1.52
N VAL A 68 -14.98 -5.70 -1.68
CA VAL A 68 -14.02 -6.19 -0.67
C VAL A 68 -14.05 -5.31 0.58
N ILE A 69 -14.15 -4.00 0.44
CA ILE A 69 -14.28 -3.08 1.58
C ILE A 69 -15.55 -3.37 2.36
N GLU A 70 -16.67 -3.55 1.65
CA GLU A 70 -17.98 -3.71 2.27
C GLU A 70 -18.19 -5.11 2.89
N ASN A 71 -17.77 -6.17 2.20
CA ASN A 71 -18.16 -7.53 2.54
C ASN A 71 -16.98 -8.45 2.90
N GLY A 72 -15.74 -8.04 2.69
CA GLY A 72 -14.54 -8.87 2.72
C GLY A 72 -14.34 -9.68 1.43
N LEU A 73 -13.11 -10.15 1.24
CA LEU A 73 -12.72 -10.92 0.05
C LEU A 73 -13.44 -12.27 -0.01
N SER A 74 -13.56 -12.96 1.11
CA SER A 74 -14.18 -14.28 1.22
C SER A 74 -15.64 -14.31 0.74
N LYS A 75 -16.35 -13.19 0.83
CA LYS A 75 -17.74 -13.03 0.39
C LYS A 75 -17.85 -12.41 -1.01
N THR A 76 -16.78 -11.88 -1.55
CA THR A 76 -16.77 -11.27 -2.89
C THR A 76 -16.85 -12.34 -3.97
N ARG A 77 -17.73 -12.13 -4.96
CA ARG A 77 -17.98 -13.10 -6.05
C ARG A 77 -17.85 -12.43 -7.41
N MET A 78 -17.34 -13.16 -8.41
CA MET A 78 -17.24 -12.69 -9.81
C MET A 78 -18.56 -12.12 -10.35
N THR A 79 -19.70 -12.75 -10.01
CA THR A 79 -21.00 -12.28 -10.45
C THR A 79 -21.39 -10.92 -9.88
N SER A 80 -21.02 -10.65 -8.62
CA SER A 80 -21.24 -9.36 -7.96
C SER A 80 -20.35 -8.29 -8.56
N ILE A 81 -19.07 -8.62 -8.81
CA ILE A 81 -18.13 -7.70 -9.48
C ILE A 81 -18.65 -7.33 -10.86
N ALA A 82 -19.04 -8.30 -11.71
CA ALA A 82 -19.58 -8.02 -13.05
C ALA A 82 -20.80 -7.11 -13.01
N LYS A 83 -21.73 -7.38 -12.07
CA LYS A 83 -22.95 -6.58 -11.90
C LYS A 83 -22.63 -5.14 -11.50
N LEU A 84 -21.76 -4.95 -10.50
CA LEU A 84 -21.40 -3.63 -9.99
C LEU A 84 -20.58 -2.83 -11.00
N ALA A 85 -19.66 -3.49 -11.71
CA ALA A 85 -18.86 -2.89 -12.78
C ALA A 85 -19.65 -2.55 -14.05
N GLY A 86 -20.92 -3.00 -14.18
CA GLY A 86 -21.71 -2.80 -15.37
C GLY A 86 -21.20 -3.57 -16.60
N VAL A 87 -20.48 -4.68 -16.39
CA VAL A 87 -19.91 -5.49 -17.48
C VAL A 87 -20.58 -6.86 -17.59
N SER A 88 -20.54 -7.45 -18.78
CA SER A 88 -21.00 -8.82 -18.98
C SER A 88 -20.08 -9.83 -18.29
N ARG A 89 -20.62 -10.99 -17.85
CA ARG A 89 -19.79 -12.09 -17.32
C ARG A 89 -18.70 -12.54 -18.29
N PRO A 90 -18.97 -12.78 -19.59
CA PRO A 90 -17.92 -13.08 -20.56
C PRO A 90 -16.81 -12.03 -20.60
N THR A 91 -17.16 -10.74 -20.54
CA THR A 91 -16.18 -9.64 -20.51
C THR A 91 -15.31 -9.70 -19.26
N LEU A 92 -15.89 -9.99 -18.08
CA LEU A 92 -15.10 -10.15 -16.85
C LEU A 92 -14.18 -11.36 -16.94
N TYR A 93 -14.71 -12.54 -17.36
CA TYR A 93 -13.94 -13.78 -17.43
C TYR A 93 -12.87 -13.79 -18.53
N SER A 94 -13.00 -12.96 -19.57
CA SER A 94 -11.94 -12.78 -20.58
C SER A 94 -10.70 -12.04 -20.03
N ARG A 95 -10.85 -11.30 -18.90
CA ARG A 95 -9.78 -10.52 -18.28
C ARG A 95 -9.23 -11.14 -17.00
N TYR A 96 -10.11 -11.76 -16.21
CA TYR A 96 -9.78 -12.31 -14.89
C TYR A 96 -10.40 -13.68 -14.70
N SER A 97 -9.59 -14.66 -14.36
CA SER A 97 -10.02 -16.06 -14.24
C SER A 97 -10.90 -16.31 -13.01
N ASN A 98 -10.67 -15.57 -11.93
CA ASN A 98 -11.35 -15.73 -10.64
C ASN A 98 -11.18 -14.49 -9.76
N VAL A 99 -11.85 -14.46 -8.59
CA VAL A 99 -11.79 -13.35 -7.63
C VAL A 99 -10.36 -13.08 -7.15
N ARG A 100 -9.55 -14.12 -6.94
CA ARG A 100 -8.16 -13.99 -6.50
C ARG A 100 -7.32 -13.23 -7.54
N ASP A 101 -7.54 -13.51 -8.81
CA ASP A 101 -6.88 -12.85 -9.94
C ASP A 101 -7.22 -11.35 -9.98
N VAL A 102 -8.52 -11.01 -9.87
CA VAL A 102 -8.97 -9.62 -9.73
C VAL A 102 -8.31 -8.95 -8.52
N THR A 103 -8.31 -9.61 -7.36
CA THR A 103 -7.77 -9.04 -6.12
C THR A 103 -6.25 -8.85 -6.19
N THR A 104 -5.52 -9.78 -6.80
CA THR A 104 -4.08 -9.63 -7.01
C THR A 104 -3.77 -8.41 -7.87
N THR A 105 -4.54 -8.21 -8.95
CA THR A 105 -4.42 -7.03 -9.80
C THR A 105 -4.81 -5.76 -9.06
N LEU A 106 -5.89 -5.78 -8.27
CA LEU A 106 -6.31 -4.67 -7.44
C LEU A 106 -5.23 -4.26 -6.45
N LEU A 107 -4.65 -5.20 -5.69
CA LEU A 107 -3.57 -4.91 -4.74
C LEU A 107 -2.32 -4.35 -5.44
N THR A 108 -2.03 -4.83 -6.64
CA THR A 108 -0.93 -4.29 -7.44
C THR A 108 -1.22 -2.86 -7.87
N HIS A 109 -2.45 -2.57 -8.29
CA HIS A 109 -2.90 -1.23 -8.65
C HIS A 109 -2.82 -0.26 -7.46
N GLU A 110 -3.24 -0.67 -6.27
CA GLU A 110 -3.13 0.11 -5.03
C GLU A 110 -1.65 0.45 -4.72
N VAL A 111 -0.75 -0.55 -4.79
CA VAL A 111 0.69 -0.30 -4.57
C VAL A 111 1.24 0.71 -5.57
N VAL A 112 0.93 0.54 -6.86
CA VAL A 112 1.40 1.45 -7.91
C VAL A 112 0.86 2.87 -7.70
N ASN A 113 -0.39 3.02 -7.32
CA ASN A 113 -0.97 4.33 -7.03
C ASN A 113 -0.27 5.01 -5.84
N VAL A 114 0.10 4.25 -4.80
CA VAL A 114 0.90 4.80 -3.70
C VAL A 114 2.30 5.21 -4.17
N LEU A 115 2.93 4.42 -5.03
CA LEU A 115 4.26 4.76 -5.57
C LEU A 115 4.21 6.04 -6.43
N LYS A 116 3.09 6.32 -7.10
CA LYS A 116 2.91 7.56 -7.90
C LYS A 116 2.80 8.84 -7.09
N LEU A 117 2.68 8.76 -5.77
CA LEU A 117 2.64 9.95 -4.89
C LEU A 117 4.01 10.58 -4.66
N VAL A 118 5.03 10.03 -5.24
CA VAL A 118 6.38 10.55 -5.14
C VAL A 118 6.59 11.59 -6.23
N ASP A 119 6.70 12.82 -5.79
CA ASP A 119 6.88 13.97 -6.70
C ASP A 119 8.31 14.04 -7.25
N SER A 120 9.28 13.43 -6.58
CA SER A 120 10.69 13.45 -6.95
C SER A 120 11.45 12.23 -6.43
N LEU A 121 12.54 11.86 -7.10
CA LEU A 121 13.45 10.82 -6.60
C LEU A 121 14.15 11.27 -5.32
N PRO A 122 14.12 10.45 -4.25
CA PRO A 122 14.92 10.69 -3.07
C PRO A 122 16.42 10.79 -3.39
N ARG A 123 17.08 11.79 -2.81
CA ARG A 123 18.51 12.07 -3.03
C ARG A 123 19.36 11.73 -1.80
N ASN A 124 18.73 11.47 -0.65
CA ASN A 124 19.38 11.14 0.60
C ASN A 124 18.49 10.24 1.46
N VAL A 125 19.04 9.76 2.56
CA VAL A 125 18.35 8.84 3.47
C VAL A 125 17.13 9.48 4.15
N ASP A 126 17.13 10.77 4.41
CA ASP A 126 16.00 11.47 5.05
C ASP A 126 14.78 11.48 4.12
N GLU A 127 15.01 11.69 2.82
CA GLU A 127 13.96 11.63 1.82
C GLU A 127 13.44 10.19 1.64
N VAL A 128 14.32 9.16 1.70
CA VAL A 128 13.90 7.75 1.70
C VAL A 128 13.03 7.44 2.91
N ALA A 129 13.43 7.89 4.10
CA ALA A 129 12.68 7.69 5.34
C ALA A 129 11.29 8.36 5.28
N SER A 130 11.25 9.60 4.83
CA SER A 130 9.98 10.34 4.61
C SER A 130 9.08 9.62 3.62
N TYR A 131 9.64 9.13 2.53
CA TYR A 131 8.94 8.36 1.52
C TYR A 131 8.33 7.08 2.07
N LEU A 132 9.13 6.31 2.81
CA LEU A 132 8.68 5.06 3.41
C LEU A 132 7.57 5.30 4.45
N THR A 133 7.66 6.40 5.22
CA THR A 133 6.63 6.80 6.17
C THR A 133 5.31 7.14 5.46
N LYS A 134 5.35 7.90 4.36
CA LYS A 134 4.17 8.20 3.54
C LYS A 134 3.53 6.91 2.99
N TYR A 135 4.36 5.98 2.52
CA TYR A 135 3.89 4.67 2.05
C TYR A 135 3.20 3.88 3.16
N THR A 136 3.82 3.78 4.34
CA THR A 136 3.24 3.04 5.47
C THR A 136 1.95 3.66 5.99
N ASP A 137 1.87 4.99 6.03
CA ASP A 137 0.64 5.71 6.36
C ASP A 137 -0.48 5.42 5.35
N ALA A 138 -0.18 5.44 4.07
CA ALA A 138 -1.14 5.14 3.01
C ALA A 138 -1.69 3.71 3.13
N VAL A 139 -0.82 2.72 3.39
CA VAL A 139 -1.25 1.33 3.62
C VAL A 139 -2.09 1.22 4.89
N ARG A 140 -1.66 1.82 5.99
CA ARG A 140 -2.34 1.81 7.29
C ARG A 140 -3.74 2.42 7.22
N THR A 141 -3.90 3.50 6.48
CA THR A 141 -5.17 4.25 6.35
C THR A 141 -6.07 3.75 5.22
N SER A 142 -5.59 2.87 4.37
CA SER A 142 -6.37 2.29 3.26
C SER A 142 -7.56 1.47 3.78
N ASP A 143 -8.78 1.83 3.38
CA ASP A 143 -9.99 1.07 3.72
C ASP A 143 -9.93 -0.36 3.21
N LEU A 144 -9.36 -0.56 2.01
CA LEU A 144 -9.17 -1.88 1.43
C LEU A 144 -8.24 -2.74 2.31
N MET A 145 -7.08 -2.20 2.70
CA MET A 145 -6.13 -2.93 3.54
C MET A 145 -6.71 -3.21 4.92
N ARG A 146 -7.42 -2.25 5.52
CA ARG A 146 -8.13 -2.45 6.79
C ARG A 146 -9.20 -3.54 6.70
N SER A 147 -9.96 -3.58 5.61
CA SER A 147 -10.94 -4.64 5.39
C SER A 147 -10.28 -6.01 5.25
N ILE A 148 -9.18 -6.12 4.50
CA ILE A 148 -8.43 -7.38 4.36
C ILE A 148 -7.88 -7.84 5.70
N VAL A 149 -7.27 -6.96 6.48
CA VAL A 149 -6.73 -7.29 7.82
C VAL A 149 -7.83 -7.80 8.76
N ARG A 150 -9.03 -7.20 8.72
CA ARG A 150 -10.13 -7.57 9.60
C ARG A 150 -10.85 -8.85 9.19
N ASN A 151 -11.07 -9.04 7.90
CA ASN A 151 -12.01 -10.03 7.40
C ASN A 151 -11.33 -11.24 6.73
N ASP A 152 -10.07 -11.11 6.32
CA ASP A 152 -9.38 -12.07 5.47
C ASP A 152 -7.93 -12.29 5.95
N SER A 153 -7.76 -12.56 7.26
CA SER A 153 -6.44 -12.74 7.90
C SER A 153 -5.58 -13.82 7.23
N ASP A 154 -6.20 -14.88 6.70
CA ASP A 154 -5.49 -15.95 5.99
C ASP A 154 -4.85 -15.43 4.69
N LEU A 155 -5.54 -14.52 3.98
CA LEU A 155 -4.97 -13.86 2.81
C LEU A 155 -3.78 -12.98 3.20
N LEU A 156 -3.91 -12.23 4.29
CA LEU A 156 -2.83 -11.39 4.80
C LEU A 156 -1.63 -12.24 5.22
N ASN A 157 -1.87 -13.37 5.89
CA ASN A 157 -0.83 -14.31 6.29
C ASN A 157 -0.07 -14.84 5.07
N SER A 158 -0.80 -15.31 4.05
CA SER A 158 -0.19 -15.75 2.80
C SER A 158 0.58 -14.63 2.09
N TYR A 159 0.02 -13.42 2.08
CA TYR A 159 0.63 -12.25 1.45
C TYR A 159 1.93 -11.79 2.13
N VAL A 160 1.97 -11.84 3.48
CA VAL A 160 3.12 -11.33 4.25
C VAL A 160 4.19 -12.40 4.48
N PHE A 161 3.79 -13.67 4.72
CA PHE A 161 4.69 -14.68 5.30
C PHE A 161 4.99 -15.87 4.38
N GLU A 162 4.14 -16.20 3.42
CA GLU A 162 4.37 -17.42 2.61
C GLU A 162 5.27 -17.17 1.40
N ARG A 163 5.10 -16.07 0.71
CA ARG A 163 5.89 -15.69 -0.48
C ARG A 163 5.66 -14.26 -0.90
N LEU A 164 6.67 -13.64 -1.46
CA LEU A 164 6.55 -12.33 -2.09
C LEU A 164 5.50 -12.39 -3.22
N GLY A 165 4.40 -11.69 -3.05
CA GLY A 165 3.40 -11.48 -4.07
C GLY A 165 3.90 -10.60 -5.22
N HIS A 166 3.09 -10.45 -6.26
CA HIS A 166 3.45 -9.62 -7.42
C HIS A 166 3.67 -8.15 -7.02
N SER A 167 2.74 -7.57 -6.28
CA SER A 167 2.83 -6.19 -5.77
C SER A 167 4.04 -5.96 -4.86
N GLN A 168 4.38 -6.92 -4.00
CA GLN A 168 5.57 -6.82 -3.13
C GLN A 168 6.86 -6.86 -3.92
N ARG A 169 6.95 -7.67 -4.99
CA ARG A 169 8.12 -7.67 -5.88
C ARG A 169 8.31 -6.34 -6.59
N ILE A 170 7.21 -5.72 -7.02
CA ILE A 170 7.24 -4.38 -7.61
C ILE A 170 7.78 -3.38 -6.60
N LEU A 171 7.24 -3.36 -5.39
CA LEU A 171 7.68 -2.47 -4.32
C LEU A 171 9.16 -2.68 -3.98
N GLN A 172 9.59 -3.94 -3.85
CA GLN A 172 10.98 -4.28 -3.57
C GLN A 172 11.93 -3.77 -4.67
N GLN A 173 11.58 -4.02 -5.94
CA GLN A 173 12.40 -3.56 -7.08
C GLN A 173 12.48 -2.04 -7.13
N TYR A 174 11.36 -1.36 -6.93
CA TYR A 174 11.29 0.08 -6.90
C TYR A 174 12.14 0.67 -5.76
N LEU A 175 11.99 0.14 -4.55
CA LEU A 175 12.77 0.58 -3.40
C LEU A 175 14.26 0.29 -3.59
N ALA A 176 14.64 -0.85 -4.20
CA ALA A 176 16.03 -1.16 -4.52
C ALA A 176 16.65 -0.17 -5.50
N LEU A 177 15.88 0.29 -6.49
CA LEU A 177 16.36 1.31 -7.44
C LEU A 177 16.57 2.66 -6.75
N ILE A 178 15.64 3.06 -5.88
CA ILE A 178 15.78 4.29 -5.08
C ILE A 178 17.03 4.21 -4.19
N ILE A 179 17.21 3.10 -3.47
CA ILE A 179 18.38 2.91 -2.58
C ILE A 179 19.68 2.97 -3.36
N GLY A 180 19.76 2.27 -4.51
CA GLY A 180 20.94 2.32 -5.38
C GLY A 180 21.22 3.73 -5.91
N HIS A 181 20.18 4.51 -6.24
CA HIS A 181 20.32 5.90 -6.62
C HIS A 181 20.89 6.75 -5.47
N VAL A 182 20.27 6.64 -4.28
CA VAL A 182 20.72 7.41 -3.10
C VAL A 182 22.13 7.06 -2.69
N GLN A 183 22.54 5.78 -2.76
CA GLN A 183 23.94 5.37 -2.53
C GLN A 183 24.92 6.00 -3.50
N ALA A 184 24.46 6.33 -4.72
CA ALA A 184 25.32 6.93 -5.75
C ALA A 184 25.42 8.45 -5.63
N VAL A 185 24.36 9.13 -5.21
CA VAL A 185 24.31 10.61 -5.16
C VAL A 185 24.53 11.16 -3.77
N ASP A 186 23.93 10.59 -2.74
CA ASP A 186 23.99 10.91 -1.29
C ASP A 186 24.12 12.42 -0.99
N GLU A 187 23.15 13.20 -1.42
CA GLU A 187 23.17 14.66 -1.33
C GLU A 187 22.45 15.17 -0.06
N GLY A 188 23.24 15.64 0.93
CA GLY A 188 22.73 16.48 2.02
C GLY A 188 21.83 15.78 3.05
N GLY A 189 21.95 14.47 3.21
CA GLY A 189 21.24 13.71 4.23
C GLY A 189 21.81 13.93 5.65
N SER A 190 21.00 13.66 6.69
CA SER A 190 21.42 13.73 8.10
C SER A 190 22.49 12.68 8.43
N VAL A 191 22.46 11.55 7.75
CA VAL A 191 23.45 10.47 7.78
C VAL A 191 23.62 9.91 6.37
N ALA A 192 24.76 9.29 6.08
CA ALA A 192 24.98 8.65 4.79
C ALA A 192 24.12 7.38 4.67
N MET A 193 23.61 7.14 3.45
CA MET A 193 22.91 5.89 3.16
C MET A 193 23.89 4.71 3.35
N ARG A 194 23.49 3.71 4.17
CA ARG A 194 24.33 2.53 4.42
C ARG A 194 24.75 1.86 3.11
N SER A 195 26.01 1.42 3.05
CA SER A 195 26.52 0.61 1.95
C SER A 195 25.92 -0.80 1.97
N GLY A 196 25.94 -1.48 0.84
CA GLY A 196 25.49 -2.86 0.68
C GLY A 196 24.61 -3.05 -0.55
N ASP A 197 24.15 -4.28 -0.76
CA ASP A 197 23.26 -4.59 -1.89
C ASP A 197 21.90 -3.86 -1.72
N PRO A 198 21.53 -2.98 -2.66
CA PRO A 198 20.27 -2.26 -2.60
C PRO A 198 19.02 -3.16 -2.47
N ARG A 199 19.06 -4.36 -3.04
CA ARG A 199 17.93 -5.32 -2.96
C ARG A 199 17.77 -5.88 -1.56
N VAL A 200 18.88 -6.16 -0.89
CA VAL A 200 18.87 -6.64 0.50
C VAL A 200 18.33 -5.55 1.43
N ILE A 201 18.81 -4.32 1.28
CA ILE A 201 18.36 -3.17 2.05
C ILE A 201 16.87 -2.92 1.80
N ALA A 202 16.43 -2.90 0.54
CA ALA A 202 15.05 -2.76 0.17
C ALA A 202 14.13 -3.81 0.80
N THR A 203 14.60 -5.07 0.84
CA THR A 203 13.84 -6.16 1.46
C THR A 203 13.65 -5.93 2.96
N VAL A 204 14.70 -5.51 3.66
CA VAL A 204 14.64 -5.21 5.10
C VAL A 204 13.68 -4.03 5.36
N LEU A 205 13.87 -2.93 4.65
CA LEU A 205 13.01 -1.73 4.81
C LEU A 205 11.56 -2.02 4.47
N MET A 206 11.28 -2.81 3.42
CA MET A 206 9.93 -3.23 3.07
C MET A 206 9.29 -4.05 4.19
N ASN A 207 10.02 -4.99 4.80
CA ASN A 207 9.50 -5.79 5.92
C ASN A 207 9.21 -4.93 7.15
N ILE A 208 10.08 -3.97 7.47
CA ILE A 208 9.86 -2.99 8.55
C ILE A 208 8.58 -2.21 8.25
N ALA A 209 8.47 -1.62 7.05
CA ALA A 209 7.31 -0.85 6.63
C ALA A 209 6.00 -1.63 6.71
N GLN A 210 5.99 -2.88 6.25
CA GLN A 210 4.83 -3.77 6.33
C GLN A 210 4.47 -4.09 7.79
N SER A 211 5.47 -4.42 8.61
CA SER A 211 5.24 -4.69 10.04
C SER A 211 4.61 -3.48 10.72
N PHE A 212 5.15 -2.28 10.51
CA PHE A 212 4.61 -1.04 11.05
C PHE A 212 3.19 -0.75 10.57
N SER A 213 2.89 -0.99 9.29
CA SER A 213 1.56 -0.75 8.71
C SER A 213 0.50 -1.69 9.29
N PHE A 214 0.80 -2.98 9.37
CA PHE A 214 -0.19 -4.00 9.76
C PHE A 214 -0.35 -4.16 11.27
N SER A 215 0.71 -3.90 12.04
CA SER A 215 0.66 -4.00 13.50
C SER A 215 0.14 -2.73 14.19
N TYR A 216 -0.01 -1.62 13.48
CA TYR A 216 -0.46 -0.37 14.07
C TYR A 216 -1.74 -0.51 14.91
N GLY A 217 -2.75 -1.19 14.38
CA GLY A 217 -4.04 -1.40 15.07
C GLY A 217 -3.93 -2.18 16.40
N VAL A 218 -2.83 -2.90 16.61
CA VAL A 218 -2.56 -3.66 17.84
C VAL A 218 -1.64 -2.89 18.79
N LEU A 219 -0.72 -2.12 18.21
CA LEU A 219 0.38 -1.48 18.96
C LEU A 219 0.20 0.04 19.15
N HIS A 220 -0.88 0.63 18.62
CA HIS A 220 -1.08 2.08 18.64
C HIS A 220 -1.02 2.69 20.05
N ASP A 221 -1.55 2.00 21.06
CA ASP A 221 -1.49 2.43 22.45
C ASP A 221 -0.05 2.52 22.99
N SER A 222 0.86 1.70 22.45
CA SER A 222 2.28 1.70 22.83
C SER A 222 3.05 2.89 22.26
N PHE A 223 2.59 3.45 21.15
CA PHE A 223 3.21 4.62 20.53
C PHE A 223 2.70 5.93 21.11
N GLY A 224 1.53 5.94 21.75
CA GLY A 224 0.89 7.14 22.30
C GLY A 224 0.35 8.13 21.26
N SER A 225 0.97 8.21 20.09
CA SER A 225 0.50 9.01 18.95
C SER A 225 0.95 8.46 17.61
N VAL A 226 0.28 8.85 16.54
CA VAL A 226 0.68 8.54 15.15
C VAL A 226 2.02 9.21 14.81
N ASP A 227 2.31 10.37 15.38
CA ASP A 227 3.55 11.08 15.09
C ASP A 227 4.75 10.35 15.73
N THR A 228 4.63 9.86 16.97
CA THR A 228 5.65 9.01 17.58
C THR A 228 5.89 7.75 16.74
N TRP A 229 4.83 7.11 16.23
CA TRP A 229 4.96 5.96 15.35
C TRP A 229 5.74 6.30 14.05
N ARG A 230 5.50 7.48 13.45
CA ARG A 230 6.24 7.97 12.29
C ARG A 230 7.70 8.26 12.60
N GLU A 231 7.96 8.87 13.74
CA GLU A 231 9.32 9.20 14.22
C GLU A 231 10.15 7.95 14.43
N GLU A 232 9.60 6.92 15.06
CA GLU A 232 10.26 5.63 15.27
C GLU A 232 10.56 4.91 13.92
N LEU A 233 9.61 4.92 12.99
CA LEU A 233 9.85 4.36 11.66
C LEU A 233 10.97 5.11 10.94
N ASN A 234 10.95 6.45 10.97
CA ASN A 234 12.01 7.27 10.37
C ASN A 234 13.38 6.97 11.00
N ALA A 235 13.46 6.83 12.32
CA ALA A 235 14.70 6.50 13.02
C ALA A 235 15.23 5.13 12.57
N LEU A 236 14.37 4.12 12.44
CA LEU A 236 14.77 2.79 11.97
C LEU A 236 15.28 2.77 10.52
N VAL A 237 14.79 3.66 9.68
CA VAL A 237 15.24 3.76 8.28
C VAL A 237 16.61 4.43 8.18
N LYS A 238 16.87 5.41 9.05
CA LYS A 238 18.12 6.16 9.08
C LYS A 238 19.27 5.36 9.72
N GLY A 239 18.97 4.42 10.60
CA GLY A 239 19.91 3.60 11.36
C GLY A 239 20.24 4.23 12.68
#